data_4702fb1f8625a7b828c8ed37bfe7f4aa
#
_entry.id   4702fb1f8625a7b828c8ed37bfe7f4aa
#
_cell.length_a   1.000
_cell.length_b   1.000
_cell.length_c   1.000
_cell.angle_alpha   90.00
_cell.angle_beta   90.00
_cell.angle_gamma   90.00
#
_symmetry.space_group_name_H-M   'P 1'
#
loop_
_entity.id
_entity.type
_entity.pdbx_description
1 polymer ?
#
loop_
_entity_poly.entity_id
_entity_poly.type
_entity_poly.pdbx_seq_one_letter_code
_entity_poly.pdbx_strand_id
1 'polypeptide(L)'
;MQRIDLTDSLSFSRLVYGMWRLADDTNISPDHVRSKMSACLDQGITTMDQADIYGGYEAERVFGDALRGTNLRNQIEIVTKCDIVAPVGRYAKAPVKYYDTSRAHILASIDHSLTLMGIDHIDLMLIHRPDPMMDHFETGSALDEVVASGKVRAVGVSNFKPHDWELLQSAMTQKLVTNQIEISVLEHSALTNGDIAFHQRLSTPLMAWSPLAGGALFTDRHQKLCTVLQQIADAQSVDVSAVAVAWLLAHPAQILPVMGTNSINRIKALSQATDVSLSRATWYEIYTAALGREVA
;
A
#
# COMPACT_ATOMS: atom_id res chain seq x y z
N MET A 1 -8.42 -6.95 14.86
CA MET A 1 -7.57 -6.01 14.06
C MET A 1 -8.04 -4.59 14.28
N GLN A 2 -7.14 -3.66 14.65
CA GLN A 2 -7.43 -2.24 14.76
C GLN A 2 -7.78 -1.67 13.37
N ARG A 3 -8.59 -0.62 13.33
CA ARG A 3 -8.89 0.14 12.12
C ARG A 3 -8.34 1.56 12.21
N ILE A 4 -7.97 2.12 11.08
CA ILE A 4 -7.48 3.50 10.94
C ILE A 4 -8.43 4.26 10.04
N ASP A 5 -8.97 5.36 10.54
CA ASP A 5 -9.87 6.21 9.79
C ASP A 5 -9.10 7.06 8.79
N LEU A 6 -9.53 7.05 7.54
CA LEU A 6 -9.04 7.90 6.46
C LEU A 6 -9.97 9.10 6.25
N THR A 7 -11.28 8.86 6.40
CA THR A 7 -12.34 9.87 6.39
C THR A 7 -13.40 9.48 7.43
N ASP A 8 -14.40 10.33 7.64
CA ASP A 8 -15.53 10.04 8.55
C ASP A 8 -16.30 8.75 8.15
N SER A 9 -16.19 8.32 6.90
CA SER A 9 -16.95 7.18 6.35
C SER A 9 -16.08 6.05 5.80
N LEU A 10 -14.76 6.19 5.80
CA LEU A 10 -13.82 5.19 5.28
C LEU A 10 -12.70 4.93 6.28
N SER A 11 -12.59 3.69 6.72
CA SER A 11 -11.47 3.23 7.54
C SER A 11 -10.85 1.97 6.94
N PHE A 12 -9.56 1.77 7.17
CA PHE A 12 -8.80 0.61 6.71
C PHE A 12 -8.37 -0.28 7.88
N SER A 13 -8.19 -1.57 7.62
CA SER A 13 -7.52 -2.46 8.58
C SER A 13 -6.08 -2.01 8.81
N ARG A 14 -5.58 -2.17 10.02
CA ARG A 14 -4.24 -1.72 10.46
C ARG A 14 -3.10 -2.29 9.61
N LEU A 15 -3.31 -3.49 9.05
CA LEU A 15 -2.48 -4.12 8.03
C LEU A 15 -3.27 -4.14 6.72
N VAL A 16 -2.58 -3.94 5.60
CA VAL A 16 -3.13 -3.97 4.25
C VAL A 16 -2.54 -5.16 3.49
N TYR A 17 -3.36 -5.89 2.75
CA TYR A 17 -2.85 -6.98 1.91
C TYR A 17 -2.53 -6.46 0.50
N GLY A 18 -1.23 -6.39 0.19
CA GLY A 18 -0.71 -5.95 -1.10
C GLY A 18 -0.71 -7.09 -2.13
N MET A 19 -1.29 -6.83 -3.28
CA MET A 19 -1.48 -7.81 -4.34
C MET A 19 -0.55 -7.60 -5.55
N TRP A 20 0.56 -6.87 -5.39
CA TRP A 20 1.51 -6.60 -6.48
C TRP A 20 1.95 -7.86 -7.23
N ARG A 21 2.15 -8.97 -6.51
CA ARG A 21 2.60 -10.24 -7.10
C ARG A 21 1.46 -11.23 -7.38
N LEU A 22 0.21 -10.78 -7.33
CA LEU A 22 -0.93 -11.69 -7.46
C LEU A 22 -0.94 -12.42 -8.79
N ALA A 23 -0.72 -11.70 -9.89
CA ALA A 23 -0.70 -12.26 -11.24
C ALA A 23 0.60 -13.05 -11.55
N ASP A 24 1.65 -12.89 -10.72
CA ASP A 24 2.91 -13.64 -10.84
C ASP A 24 2.87 -14.98 -10.08
N ASP A 25 1.76 -15.29 -9.41
CA ASP A 25 1.61 -16.58 -8.71
C ASP A 25 1.50 -17.73 -9.72
N THR A 26 2.03 -18.88 -9.34
CA THR A 26 1.89 -20.12 -10.12
C THR A 26 0.45 -20.62 -10.20
N ASN A 27 -0.41 -20.20 -9.27
CA ASN A 27 -1.83 -20.49 -9.26
C ASN A 27 -2.66 -19.21 -9.10
N ILE A 28 -3.24 -18.75 -10.20
CA ILE A 28 -4.13 -17.58 -10.25
C ILE A 28 -5.61 -17.95 -10.35
N SER A 29 -5.98 -19.21 -10.06
CA SER A 29 -7.38 -19.63 -10.10
C SER A 29 -8.21 -18.83 -9.09
N PRO A 30 -9.48 -18.52 -9.40
CA PRO A 30 -10.36 -17.77 -8.51
C PRO A 30 -10.42 -18.36 -7.09
N ASP A 31 -10.49 -19.67 -6.96
CA ASP A 31 -10.56 -20.33 -5.65
C ASP A 31 -9.27 -20.19 -4.83
N HIS A 32 -8.11 -20.20 -5.50
CA HIS A 32 -6.84 -19.97 -4.81
C HIS A 32 -6.72 -18.52 -4.33
N VAL A 33 -7.12 -17.55 -5.16
CA VAL A 33 -7.15 -16.14 -4.77
C VAL A 33 -8.14 -15.92 -3.62
N ARG A 34 -9.34 -16.53 -3.68
CA ARG A 34 -10.31 -16.52 -2.56
C ARG A 34 -9.72 -17.06 -1.27
N SER A 35 -8.94 -18.14 -1.36
CA SER A 35 -8.28 -18.72 -0.17
C SER A 35 -7.30 -17.73 0.50
N LYS A 36 -6.59 -16.92 -0.29
CA LYS A 36 -5.72 -15.84 0.24
C LYS A 36 -6.54 -14.74 0.91
N MET A 37 -7.63 -14.31 0.25
CA MET A 37 -8.54 -13.30 0.81
C MET A 37 -9.18 -13.79 2.11
N SER A 38 -9.66 -15.05 2.14
CA SER A 38 -10.21 -15.67 3.35
C SER A 38 -9.19 -15.67 4.49
N ALA A 39 -7.94 -16.05 4.21
CA ALA A 39 -6.87 -16.04 5.21
C ALA A 39 -6.56 -14.62 5.74
N CYS A 40 -6.78 -13.57 4.95
CA CYS A 40 -6.72 -12.18 5.40
C CYS A 40 -7.92 -11.84 6.29
N LEU A 41 -9.14 -12.13 5.81
CA LEU A 41 -10.38 -11.84 6.52
C LEU A 41 -10.47 -12.53 7.88
N ASP A 42 -10.00 -13.79 7.99
CA ASP A 42 -9.93 -14.55 9.24
C ASP A 42 -9.10 -13.83 10.32
N GLN A 43 -8.21 -12.92 9.95
CA GLN A 43 -7.39 -12.09 10.83
C GLN A 43 -7.91 -10.65 10.97
N GLY A 44 -9.01 -10.31 10.28
CA GLY A 44 -9.54 -8.95 10.22
C GLY A 44 -8.75 -8.01 9.31
N ILE A 45 -7.93 -8.54 8.39
CA ILE A 45 -7.28 -7.77 7.32
C ILE A 45 -8.29 -7.67 6.18
N THR A 46 -8.92 -6.51 6.04
CA THR A 46 -10.01 -6.27 5.07
C THR A 46 -9.58 -5.41 3.90
N THR A 47 -8.46 -4.68 4.01
CA THR A 47 -8.01 -3.76 2.96
C THR A 47 -7.09 -4.46 1.98
N MET A 48 -7.46 -4.43 0.68
CA MET A 48 -6.77 -5.07 -0.44
C MET A 48 -6.16 -4.00 -1.34
N ASP A 49 -4.82 -4.02 -1.52
CA ASP A 49 -4.09 -3.02 -2.29
C ASP A 49 -3.71 -3.56 -3.67
N GLN A 50 -4.25 -2.94 -4.70
CA GLN A 50 -4.02 -3.19 -6.11
C GLN A 50 -3.34 -2.01 -6.81
N ALA A 51 -3.03 -2.16 -8.07
CA ALA A 51 -2.76 -1.10 -9.04
C ALA A 51 -3.02 -1.62 -10.46
N ASP A 52 -3.39 -0.74 -11.37
CA ASP A 52 -3.69 -1.08 -12.75
C ASP A 52 -2.50 -1.77 -13.45
N ILE A 53 -1.26 -1.32 -13.19
CA ILE A 53 -0.04 -1.87 -13.81
C ILE A 53 0.39 -3.24 -13.24
N TYR A 54 -0.14 -3.68 -12.10
CA TYR A 54 0.31 -4.91 -11.45
C TYR A 54 0.12 -6.14 -12.36
N GLY A 55 1.12 -7.03 -12.35
CA GLY A 55 1.12 -8.20 -13.22
C GLY A 55 1.02 -7.87 -14.71
N GLY A 56 1.59 -6.74 -15.16
CA GLY A 56 1.48 -6.30 -16.55
C GLY A 56 0.05 -5.94 -16.97
N TYR A 57 -0.73 -5.35 -16.05
CA TYR A 57 -2.15 -4.95 -16.16
C TYR A 57 -3.15 -6.12 -16.07
N GLU A 58 -2.76 -7.24 -15.46
CA GLU A 58 -3.61 -8.43 -15.31
C GLU A 58 -4.09 -8.67 -13.86
N ALA A 59 -3.43 -8.07 -12.85
CA ALA A 59 -3.72 -8.39 -11.45
C ALA A 59 -5.15 -8.01 -11.04
N GLU A 60 -5.69 -6.88 -11.51
CA GLU A 60 -7.08 -6.47 -11.25
C GLU A 60 -8.10 -7.44 -11.85
N ARG A 61 -7.83 -7.99 -13.04
CA ARG A 61 -8.69 -9.02 -13.66
C ARG A 61 -8.67 -10.31 -12.84
N VAL A 62 -7.47 -10.78 -12.45
CA VAL A 62 -7.31 -11.99 -11.62
C VAL A 62 -8.06 -11.83 -10.28
N PHE A 63 -7.98 -10.64 -9.67
CA PHE A 63 -8.71 -10.31 -8.46
C PHE A 63 -10.23 -10.25 -8.70
N GLY A 64 -10.67 -9.61 -9.77
CA GLY A 64 -12.08 -9.52 -10.16
C GLY A 64 -12.70 -10.89 -10.42
N ASP A 65 -11.97 -11.81 -11.07
CA ASP A 65 -12.41 -13.19 -11.28
C ASP A 65 -12.67 -13.92 -9.94
N ALA A 66 -11.90 -13.61 -8.91
CA ALA A 66 -12.12 -14.14 -7.56
C ALA A 66 -13.33 -13.51 -6.85
N LEU A 67 -13.67 -12.27 -7.13
CA LEU A 67 -14.83 -11.58 -6.54
C LEU A 67 -16.17 -12.06 -7.15
N ARG A 68 -16.16 -12.46 -8.43
CA ARG A 68 -17.40 -12.82 -9.15
C ARG A 68 -18.19 -13.93 -8.46
N GLY A 69 -19.50 -13.71 -8.33
CA GLY A 69 -20.42 -14.67 -7.74
C GLY A 69 -20.25 -14.89 -6.25
N THR A 70 -19.54 -13.99 -5.57
CA THR A 70 -19.31 -14.05 -4.11
C THR A 70 -19.80 -12.78 -3.42
N ASN A 71 -19.85 -12.80 -2.09
CA ASN A 71 -20.13 -11.62 -1.26
C ASN A 71 -18.84 -10.95 -0.71
N LEU A 72 -17.67 -11.27 -1.27
CA LEU A 72 -16.37 -10.80 -0.75
C LEU A 72 -16.23 -9.27 -0.88
N ARG A 73 -16.75 -8.67 -1.98
CA ARG A 73 -16.70 -7.21 -2.18
C ARG A 73 -17.25 -6.43 -0.98
N ASN A 74 -18.29 -6.93 -0.34
CA ASN A 74 -18.94 -6.26 0.79
C ASN A 74 -18.16 -6.40 2.13
N GLN A 75 -17.09 -7.19 2.14
CA GLN A 75 -16.29 -7.48 3.33
C GLN A 75 -14.92 -6.81 3.28
N ILE A 76 -14.60 -6.11 2.18
CA ILE A 76 -13.27 -5.58 1.94
C ILE A 76 -13.32 -4.12 1.48
N GLU A 77 -12.24 -3.40 1.72
CA GLU A 77 -11.92 -2.13 1.08
C GLU A 77 -10.88 -2.38 -0.02
N ILE A 78 -11.08 -1.74 -1.17
CA ILE A 78 -10.20 -1.88 -2.34
C ILE A 78 -9.47 -0.58 -2.59
N VAL A 79 -8.13 -0.65 -2.57
CA VAL A 79 -7.23 0.39 -3.05
C VAL A 79 -6.75 0.00 -4.44
N THR A 80 -6.75 0.94 -5.38
CA THR A 80 -6.04 0.78 -6.64
C THR A 80 -5.37 2.08 -7.06
N LYS A 81 -4.56 2.03 -8.12
CA LYS A 81 -3.69 3.13 -8.54
C LYS A 81 -3.67 3.21 -10.06
N CYS A 82 -3.46 4.41 -10.60
CA CYS A 82 -3.21 4.62 -12.03
C CYS A 82 -2.10 5.65 -12.25
N ASP A 83 -1.81 5.96 -13.48
CA ASP A 83 -0.89 6.91 -14.10
C ASP A 83 0.36 6.29 -14.73
N ILE A 84 0.77 5.10 -14.35
CA ILE A 84 1.94 4.49 -14.97
C ILE A 84 1.53 3.88 -16.31
N VAL A 85 2.15 4.35 -17.39
CA VAL A 85 2.07 3.75 -18.72
C VAL A 85 3.40 3.06 -19.02
N ALA A 86 3.39 1.71 -19.01
CA ALA A 86 4.57 0.90 -19.31
C ALA A 86 4.37 0.09 -20.59
N PRO A 87 5.42 -0.15 -21.42
CA PRO A 87 5.31 -0.86 -22.69
C PRO A 87 5.07 -2.37 -22.51
N VAL A 88 4.02 -2.73 -21.77
CA VAL A 88 3.58 -4.10 -21.52
C VAL A 88 2.04 -4.16 -21.51
N GLY A 89 1.46 -5.33 -21.63
CA GLY A 89 0.02 -5.56 -21.58
C GLY A 89 -0.76 -4.62 -22.51
N ARG A 90 -1.77 -3.93 -21.97
CA ARG A 90 -2.61 -3.00 -22.75
C ARG A 90 -1.85 -1.83 -23.39
N TYR A 91 -0.67 -1.50 -22.87
CA TYR A 91 0.19 -0.43 -23.39
C TYR A 91 1.47 -0.94 -24.08
N ALA A 92 1.48 -2.19 -24.58
CA ALA A 92 2.64 -2.79 -25.24
C ALA A 92 3.23 -1.96 -26.41
N LYS A 93 2.46 -1.03 -26.99
CA LYS A 93 2.89 -0.13 -28.05
C LYS A 93 3.47 1.20 -27.56
N ALA A 94 3.48 1.46 -26.26
CA ALA A 94 4.07 2.68 -25.70
C ALA A 94 5.58 2.69 -26.01
N PRO A 95 6.16 3.81 -26.46
CA PRO A 95 7.56 3.88 -26.86
C PRO A 95 8.53 3.77 -25.68
N VAL A 96 8.10 4.23 -24.53
CA VAL A 96 8.85 4.22 -23.25
C VAL A 96 7.87 4.10 -22.10
N LYS A 97 8.38 3.82 -20.90
CA LYS A 97 7.60 3.99 -19.67
C LYS A 97 7.50 5.48 -19.33
N TYR A 98 6.28 5.96 -19.06
CA TYR A 98 6.00 7.34 -18.63
C TYR A 98 4.84 7.38 -17.64
N TYR A 99 4.57 8.55 -17.09
CA TYR A 99 3.41 8.82 -16.25
C TYR A 99 2.40 9.66 -17.04
N ASP A 100 1.12 9.46 -16.78
CA ASP A 100 0.03 10.20 -17.41
C ASP A 100 -1.03 10.53 -16.35
N THR A 101 -0.98 11.76 -15.86
CA THR A 101 -1.91 12.29 -14.88
C THR A 101 -3.00 13.16 -15.51
N SER A 102 -3.16 13.09 -16.84
CA SER A 102 -4.24 13.79 -17.55
C SER A 102 -5.61 13.29 -17.09
N ARG A 103 -6.60 14.19 -17.15
CA ARG A 103 -7.99 13.85 -16.86
C ARG A 103 -8.49 12.66 -17.68
N ALA A 104 -8.18 12.64 -18.98
CA ALA A 104 -8.60 11.55 -19.86
C ALA A 104 -8.05 10.19 -19.43
N HIS A 105 -6.77 10.14 -19.05
CA HIS A 105 -6.14 8.90 -18.58
C HIS A 105 -6.70 8.44 -17.24
N ILE A 106 -6.86 9.34 -16.27
CA ILE A 106 -7.41 9.03 -14.94
C ILE A 106 -8.81 8.43 -15.05
N LEU A 107 -9.73 9.10 -15.78
CA LEU A 107 -11.10 8.61 -15.94
C LEU A 107 -11.14 7.26 -16.65
N ALA A 108 -10.39 7.10 -17.75
CA ALA A 108 -10.34 5.85 -18.49
C ALA A 108 -9.75 4.69 -17.66
N SER A 109 -8.72 4.96 -16.84
CA SER A 109 -8.12 3.96 -15.96
C SER A 109 -9.08 3.50 -14.87
N ILE A 110 -9.80 4.42 -14.24
CA ILE A 110 -10.81 4.10 -13.22
C ILE A 110 -11.94 3.24 -13.81
N ASP A 111 -12.48 3.62 -14.97
CA ASP A 111 -13.54 2.85 -15.65
C ASP A 111 -13.06 1.46 -16.03
N HIS A 112 -11.79 1.34 -16.45
CA HIS A 112 -11.18 0.06 -16.78
C HIS A 112 -11.01 -0.81 -15.53
N SER A 113 -10.47 -0.26 -14.44
CA SER A 113 -10.31 -0.96 -13.16
C SER A 113 -11.64 -1.46 -12.59
N LEU A 114 -12.70 -0.64 -12.62
CA LEU A 114 -14.06 -1.03 -12.23
C LEU A 114 -14.56 -2.22 -13.07
N THR A 115 -14.34 -2.16 -14.39
CA THR A 115 -14.73 -3.22 -15.32
C THR A 115 -13.98 -4.52 -15.07
N LEU A 116 -12.63 -4.46 -14.93
CA LEU A 116 -11.79 -5.65 -14.69
C LEU A 116 -12.15 -6.34 -13.38
N MET A 117 -12.29 -5.56 -12.31
CA MET A 117 -12.64 -6.09 -10.99
C MET A 117 -14.11 -6.46 -10.86
N GLY A 118 -14.99 -6.00 -11.76
CA GLY A 118 -16.44 -6.26 -11.73
C GLY A 118 -17.13 -5.63 -10.52
N ILE A 119 -16.72 -4.41 -10.15
CA ILE A 119 -17.20 -3.63 -9.00
C ILE A 119 -17.80 -2.31 -9.45
N ASP A 120 -18.66 -1.73 -8.63
CA ASP A 120 -19.34 -0.45 -8.89
C ASP A 120 -18.59 0.78 -8.36
N HIS A 121 -17.71 0.58 -7.36
CA HIS A 121 -16.88 1.65 -6.81
C HIS A 121 -15.56 1.13 -6.27
N ILE A 122 -14.55 2.01 -6.24
CA ILE A 122 -13.25 1.85 -5.61
C ILE A 122 -13.27 2.61 -4.27
N ASP A 123 -12.75 2.01 -3.19
CA ASP A 123 -12.74 2.68 -1.89
C ASP A 123 -11.66 3.77 -1.81
N LEU A 124 -10.47 3.51 -2.38
CA LEU A 124 -9.40 4.49 -2.46
C LEU A 124 -8.65 4.40 -3.80
N MET A 125 -8.60 5.51 -4.52
CA MET A 125 -7.81 5.67 -5.74
C MET A 125 -6.56 6.48 -5.46
N LEU A 126 -5.39 5.98 -5.89
CA LEU A 126 -4.11 6.68 -5.74
C LEU A 126 -3.55 7.09 -7.12
N ILE A 127 -3.02 8.30 -7.22
CA ILE A 127 -2.03 8.62 -8.25
C ILE A 127 -0.75 7.86 -7.89
N HIS A 128 -0.28 6.97 -8.78
CA HIS A 128 0.73 5.97 -8.45
C HIS A 128 2.13 6.56 -8.30
N ARG A 129 2.46 7.58 -9.10
CA ARG A 129 3.75 8.28 -9.10
C ARG A 129 3.57 9.78 -9.32
N PRO A 130 4.43 10.62 -8.73
CA PRO A 130 4.45 12.03 -9.10
C PRO A 130 4.90 12.15 -10.56
N ASP A 131 4.07 12.78 -11.39
CA ASP A 131 4.35 13.04 -12.79
C ASP A 131 5.07 14.39 -12.92
N PRO A 132 6.30 14.44 -13.46
CA PRO A 132 7.00 15.70 -13.69
C PRO A 132 6.28 16.68 -14.64
N MET A 133 5.32 16.16 -15.43
CA MET A 133 4.52 16.95 -16.36
C MET A 133 3.08 17.18 -15.89
N MET A 134 2.78 16.89 -14.63
CA MET A 134 1.43 17.04 -14.08
C MET A 134 0.91 18.47 -14.21
N ASP A 135 -0.22 18.63 -14.91
CA ASP A 135 -1.07 19.81 -14.73
C ASP A 135 -1.96 19.57 -13.51
N HIS A 136 -1.60 20.19 -12.38
CA HIS A 136 -2.28 19.96 -11.11
C HIS A 136 -3.74 20.42 -11.10
N PHE A 137 -4.13 21.39 -11.94
CA PHE A 137 -5.54 21.79 -12.08
C PHE A 137 -6.35 20.72 -12.81
N GLU A 138 -5.81 20.17 -13.91
CA GLU A 138 -6.46 19.10 -14.66
C GLU A 138 -6.57 17.83 -13.81
N THR A 139 -5.46 17.42 -13.18
CA THR A 139 -5.39 16.23 -12.32
C THR A 139 -6.31 16.38 -11.11
N GLY A 140 -6.27 17.51 -10.41
CA GLY A 140 -7.11 17.78 -9.24
C GLY A 140 -8.61 17.78 -9.58
N SER A 141 -8.98 18.44 -10.69
CA SER A 141 -10.37 18.43 -11.18
C SER A 141 -10.85 17.01 -11.53
N ALA A 142 -10.00 16.18 -12.13
CA ALA A 142 -10.34 14.78 -12.43
C ALA A 142 -10.58 13.95 -11.16
N LEU A 143 -9.75 14.13 -10.13
CA LEU A 143 -9.90 13.45 -8.85
C LEU A 143 -11.17 13.91 -8.11
N ASP A 144 -11.49 15.20 -8.13
CA ASP A 144 -12.76 15.73 -7.59
C ASP A 144 -13.98 15.13 -8.31
N GLU A 145 -13.91 15.04 -9.64
CA GLU A 145 -15.00 14.48 -10.48
C GLU A 145 -15.27 13.01 -10.18
N VAL A 146 -14.23 12.17 -10.03
CA VAL A 146 -14.43 10.73 -9.78
C VAL A 146 -15.02 10.47 -8.40
N VAL A 147 -14.71 11.31 -7.42
CA VAL A 147 -15.37 11.24 -6.10
C VAL A 147 -16.81 11.72 -6.19
N ALA A 148 -17.07 12.84 -6.86
CA ALA A 148 -18.41 13.38 -7.02
C ALA A 148 -19.34 12.43 -7.79
N SER A 149 -18.81 11.63 -8.74
CA SER A 149 -19.55 10.61 -9.48
C SER A 149 -19.90 9.37 -8.67
N GLY A 150 -19.29 9.18 -7.50
CA GLY A 150 -19.44 7.98 -6.67
C GLY A 150 -18.63 6.76 -7.14
N LYS A 151 -17.87 6.87 -8.23
CA LYS A 151 -16.98 5.80 -8.71
C LYS A 151 -15.80 5.51 -7.75
N VAL A 152 -15.40 6.53 -6.99
CA VAL A 152 -14.32 6.47 -6.02
C VAL A 152 -14.78 7.11 -4.72
N ARG A 153 -14.55 6.47 -3.57
CA ARG A 153 -14.97 7.01 -2.26
C ARG A 153 -13.98 8.03 -1.70
N ALA A 154 -12.68 7.81 -1.93
CA ALA A 154 -11.62 8.70 -1.48
C ALA A 154 -10.43 8.65 -2.44
N VAL A 155 -9.62 9.70 -2.45
CA VAL A 155 -8.44 9.84 -3.29
C VAL A 155 -7.18 10.10 -2.45
N GLY A 156 -6.05 9.64 -2.94
CA GLY A 156 -4.75 9.85 -2.33
C GLY A 156 -3.66 9.77 -3.39
N VAL A 157 -2.42 9.68 -2.94
CA VAL A 157 -1.26 9.62 -3.83
C VAL A 157 -0.28 8.55 -3.40
N SER A 158 0.71 8.25 -4.23
CA SER A 158 1.80 7.36 -3.90
C SER A 158 3.14 7.97 -4.33
N ASN A 159 4.15 7.89 -3.46
CA ASN A 159 5.51 8.41 -3.68
C ASN A 159 5.62 9.94 -3.88
N PHE A 160 4.59 10.70 -3.53
CA PHE A 160 4.63 12.15 -3.56
C PHE A 160 5.49 12.68 -2.40
N LYS A 161 6.27 13.72 -2.71
CA LYS A 161 6.94 14.51 -1.68
C LYS A 161 5.98 15.56 -1.11
N PRO A 162 6.28 16.17 0.05
CA PRO A 162 5.43 17.21 0.62
C PRO A 162 5.03 18.32 -0.37
N HIS A 163 5.95 18.77 -1.21
CA HIS A 163 5.67 19.81 -2.21
C HIS A 163 4.79 19.33 -3.36
N ASP A 164 4.91 18.07 -3.80
CA ASP A 164 4.03 17.47 -4.82
C ASP A 164 2.61 17.32 -4.27
N TRP A 165 2.51 16.90 -3.01
CA TRP A 165 1.23 16.81 -2.30
C TRP A 165 0.55 18.18 -2.19
N GLU A 166 1.28 19.19 -1.71
CA GLU A 166 0.73 20.55 -1.54
C GLU A 166 0.32 21.15 -2.88
N LEU A 167 1.11 20.93 -3.95
CA LEU A 167 0.78 21.38 -5.30
C LEU A 167 -0.56 20.78 -5.77
N LEU A 168 -0.71 19.47 -5.73
CA LEU A 168 -1.94 18.81 -6.16
C LEU A 168 -3.13 19.20 -5.27
N GLN A 169 -2.96 19.17 -3.94
CA GLN A 169 -4.03 19.50 -2.99
C GLN A 169 -4.52 20.96 -3.16
N SER A 170 -3.66 21.89 -3.61
CA SER A 170 -4.06 23.29 -3.82
C SER A 170 -5.09 23.47 -4.94
N ALA A 171 -5.21 22.51 -5.84
CA ALA A 171 -6.14 22.50 -6.97
C ALA A 171 -7.38 21.61 -6.75
N MET A 172 -7.56 21.04 -5.54
CA MET A 172 -8.62 20.08 -5.22
C MET A 172 -9.57 20.62 -4.17
N THR A 173 -10.85 20.25 -4.27
CA THR A 173 -11.85 20.41 -3.23
C THR A 173 -11.91 19.20 -2.30
N GLN A 174 -11.67 18.00 -2.83
CA GLN A 174 -11.52 16.78 -2.06
C GLN A 174 -10.16 16.74 -1.36
N LYS A 175 -10.14 16.17 -0.16
CA LYS A 175 -8.87 15.98 0.56
C LYS A 175 -8.16 14.72 0.08
N LEU A 176 -6.86 14.82 -0.14
CA LEU A 176 -6.00 13.64 -0.25
C LEU A 176 -5.92 12.99 1.13
N VAL A 177 -6.23 11.68 1.21
CA VAL A 177 -6.39 11.01 2.51
C VAL A 177 -5.21 10.15 2.94
N THR A 178 -4.28 9.87 2.04
CA THR A 178 -3.06 9.10 2.31
C THR A 178 -2.01 9.29 1.22
N ASN A 179 -0.76 9.02 1.59
CA ASN A 179 0.35 8.85 0.65
C ASN A 179 0.95 7.45 0.88
N GLN A 180 1.06 6.65 -0.18
CA GLN A 180 1.69 5.33 -0.09
C GLN A 180 3.16 5.44 -0.52
N ILE A 181 4.10 5.32 0.43
CA ILE A 181 5.54 5.49 0.20
C ILE A 181 6.33 4.27 0.68
N GLU A 182 7.58 4.11 0.25
CA GLU A 182 8.44 3.07 0.76
C GLU A 182 8.87 3.37 2.19
N ILE A 183 8.55 2.47 3.12
CA ILE A 183 9.04 2.54 4.50
C ILE A 183 9.27 1.12 5.00
N SER A 184 10.47 0.86 5.49
CA SER A 184 10.83 -0.39 6.15
C SER A 184 11.96 -0.14 7.14
N VAL A 185 12.40 -1.17 7.86
CA VAL A 185 13.62 -1.11 8.67
C VAL A 185 14.89 -0.86 7.83
N LEU A 186 14.85 -1.12 6.50
CA LEU A 186 15.97 -0.83 5.58
C LEU A 186 15.79 0.50 4.84
N GLU A 187 14.57 0.85 4.44
CA GLU A 187 14.24 2.14 3.85
C GLU A 187 13.53 3.01 4.89
N HIS A 188 14.28 3.74 5.64
CA HIS A 188 13.81 4.57 6.75
C HIS A 188 14.07 6.07 6.56
N SER A 189 14.46 6.49 5.35
CA SER A 189 14.74 7.89 5.02
C SER A 189 13.56 8.82 5.32
N ALA A 190 12.33 8.32 5.19
CA ALA A 190 11.11 9.05 5.51
C ALA A 190 11.03 9.56 6.96
N LEU A 191 11.78 8.93 7.89
CA LEU A 191 11.88 9.39 9.29
C LEU A 191 12.64 10.71 9.44
N THR A 192 13.55 11.03 8.49
CA THR A 192 14.48 12.16 8.62
C THR A 192 14.39 13.18 7.50
N ASN A 193 13.77 12.85 6.36
CA ASN A 193 13.66 13.71 5.19
C ASN A 193 12.43 14.65 5.20
N GLY A 194 11.59 14.54 6.23
CA GLY A 194 10.38 15.35 6.38
C GLY A 194 9.08 14.69 5.91
N ASP A 195 9.11 13.58 5.19
CA ASP A 195 7.91 12.92 4.67
C ASP A 195 6.94 12.53 5.81
N ILE A 196 7.42 11.80 6.82
CA ILE A 196 6.57 11.38 7.95
C ILE A 196 6.11 12.59 8.77
N ALA A 197 6.99 13.55 9.06
CA ALA A 197 6.65 14.73 9.85
C ALA A 197 5.55 15.57 9.17
N PHE A 198 5.61 15.71 7.84
CA PHE A 198 4.59 16.39 7.05
C PHE A 198 3.22 15.72 7.20
N HIS A 199 3.13 14.42 6.99
CA HIS A 199 1.86 13.69 7.08
C HIS A 199 1.34 13.60 8.51
N GLN A 200 2.23 13.46 9.51
CA GLN A 200 1.85 13.48 10.92
C GLN A 200 1.24 14.85 11.31
N ARG A 201 1.80 15.97 10.83
CA ARG A 201 1.24 17.32 11.03
C ARG A 201 -0.18 17.44 10.46
N LEU A 202 -0.46 16.78 9.33
CA LEU A 202 -1.78 16.77 8.69
C LEU A 202 -2.74 15.74 9.30
N SER A 203 -2.27 14.92 10.24
CA SER A 203 -3.02 13.75 10.75
C SER A 203 -3.46 12.80 9.63
N THR A 204 -2.66 12.70 8.57
CA THR A 204 -2.91 11.84 7.41
C THR A 204 -2.11 10.55 7.56
N PRO A 205 -2.76 9.37 7.69
CA PRO A 205 -2.06 8.10 7.76
C PRO A 205 -1.23 7.83 6.50
N LEU A 206 -0.06 7.21 6.67
CA LEU A 206 0.79 6.77 5.57
C LEU A 206 0.58 5.27 5.30
N MET A 207 0.57 4.86 4.04
CA MET A 207 0.69 3.46 3.66
C MET A 207 2.16 3.15 3.33
N ALA A 208 2.69 2.06 3.90
CA ALA A 208 4.10 1.67 3.69
C ALA A 208 4.19 0.50 2.72
N TRP A 209 4.59 0.74 1.46
CA TRP A 209 4.88 -0.36 0.55
C TRP A 209 6.27 -0.95 0.84
N SER A 210 6.47 -2.23 0.48
CA SER A 210 7.68 -3.01 0.76
C SER A 210 8.14 -2.98 2.23
N PRO A 211 7.28 -3.20 3.22
CA PRO A 211 7.64 -3.10 4.64
C PRO A 211 8.73 -4.09 5.09
N LEU A 212 9.04 -5.10 4.27
CA LEU A 212 10.15 -6.04 4.42
C LEU A 212 11.21 -5.87 3.31
N ALA A 213 11.29 -4.68 2.70
CA ALA A 213 12.22 -4.33 1.62
C ALA A 213 12.21 -5.36 0.46
N GLY A 214 11.01 -5.81 0.04
CA GLY A 214 10.87 -6.81 -1.02
C GLY A 214 11.48 -8.19 -0.71
N GLY A 215 11.87 -8.44 0.54
CA GLY A 215 12.58 -9.64 0.99
C GLY A 215 14.09 -9.45 1.17
N ALA A 216 14.64 -8.30 0.79
CA ALA A 216 16.07 -8.00 0.96
C ALA A 216 16.51 -8.02 2.45
N LEU A 217 15.58 -7.74 3.36
CA LEU A 217 15.81 -7.82 4.81
C LEU A 217 16.44 -9.17 5.23
N PHE A 218 16.04 -10.27 4.60
CA PHE A 218 16.45 -11.64 4.98
C PHE A 218 17.68 -12.15 4.22
N THR A 219 18.45 -11.26 3.59
CA THR A 219 19.71 -11.62 2.93
C THR A 219 20.90 -11.46 3.86
N ASP A 220 22.00 -12.16 3.57
CA ASP A 220 23.24 -12.12 4.36
C ASP A 220 23.79 -10.70 4.58
N ARG A 221 23.49 -9.79 3.65
CA ARG A 221 23.91 -8.37 3.74
C ARG A 221 23.39 -7.69 5.01
N HIS A 222 22.23 -8.12 5.54
CA HIS A 222 21.55 -7.49 6.67
C HIS A 222 21.56 -8.39 7.93
N GLN A 223 22.51 -9.33 8.02
CA GLN A 223 22.58 -10.33 9.10
C GLN A 223 22.58 -9.71 10.51
N LYS A 224 23.29 -8.58 10.72
CA LYS A 224 23.30 -7.92 12.04
C LYS A 224 21.91 -7.43 12.46
N LEU A 225 21.19 -6.79 11.57
CA LEU A 225 19.82 -6.35 11.81
C LEU A 225 18.89 -7.55 12.03
N CYS A 226 19.02 -8.60 11.18
CA CYS A 226 18.24 -9.82 11.35
C CYS A 226 18.50 -10.50 12.70
N THR A 227 19.74 -10.47 13.22
CA THR A 227 20.04 -11.00 14.55
C THR A 227 19.29 -10.27 15.66
N VAL A 228 19.25 -8.94 15.61
CA VAL A 228 18.48 -8.13 16.58
C VAL A 228 16.97 -8.45 16.47
N LEU A 229 16.43 -8.45 15.26
CA LEU A 229 15.03 -8.79 15.03
C LEU A 229 14.68 -10.21 15.51
N GLN A 230 15.58 -11.18 15.28
CA GLN A 230 15.39 -12.57 15.70
C GLN A 230 15.36 -12.71 17.24
N GLN A 231 16.27 -12.03 17.95
CA GLN A 231 16.30 -12.04 19.42
C GLN A 231 14.96 -11.54 20.00
N ILE A 232 14.40 -10.47 19.42
CA ILE A 232 13.11 -9.93 19.83
C ILE A 232 11.98 -10.90 19.48
N ALA A 233 12.03 -11.50 18.29
CA ALA A 233 11.06 -12.49 17.82
C ALA A 233 11.01 -13.72 18.72
N ASP A 234 12.18 -14.26 19.08
CA ASP A 234 12.29 -15.41 19.97
C ASP A 234 11.72 -15.09 21.37
N ALA A 235 12.03 -13.92 21.91
CA ALA A 235 11.53 -13.47 23.21
C ALA A 235 10.00 -13.34 23.28
N GLN A 236 9.36 -13.07 22.13
CA GLN A 236 7.90 -12.88 22.01
C GLN A 236 7.19 -14.04 21.29
N SER A 237 7.93 -15.09 20.89
CA SER A 237 7.40 -16.27 20.18
C SER A 237 6.64 -15.93 18.90
N VAL A 238 7.19 -15.00 18.09
CA VAL A 238 6.64 -14.56 16.81
C VAL A 238 7.64 -14.76 15.67
N ASP A 239 7.19 -14.60 14.42
CA ASP A 239 8.08 -14.58 13.27
C ASP A 239 8.90 -13.27 13.22
N VAL A 240 10.14 -13.33 12.73
CA VAL A 240 11.02 -12.17 12.60
C VAL A 240 10.43 -11.07 11.72
N SER A 241 9.63 -11.44 10.71
CA SER A 241 8.91 -10.47 9.88
C SER A 241 7.84 -9.70 10.66
N ALA A 242 7.23 -10.31 11.67
CA ALA A 242 6.27 -9.66 12.54
C ALA A 242 6.93 -8.52 13.35
N VAL A 243 8.15 -8.73 13.84
CA VAL A 243 8.92 -7.69 14.56
C VAL A 243 9.25 -6.52 13.63
N ALA A 244 9.72 -6.80 12.42
CA ALA A 244 10.04 -5.75 11.43
C ALA A 244 8.81 -4.91 11.04
N VAL A 245 7.64 -5.54 10.93
CA VAL A 245 6.37 -4.84 10.67
C VAL A 245 5.89 -4.08 11.91
N ALA A 246 6.01 -4.67 13.10
CA ALA A 246 5.65 -4.02 14.36
C ALA A 246 6.46 -2.74 14.61
N TRP A 247 7.69 -2.67 14.12
CA TRP A 247 8.51 -1.46 14.17
C TRP A 247 7.84 -0.29 13.44
N LEU A 248 7.19 -0.53 12.29
CA LEU A 248 6.38 0.47 11.59
C LEU A 248 5.09 0.80 12.35
N LEU A 249 4.42 -0.23 12.88
CA LEU A 249 3.16 -0.09 13.62
C LEU A 249 3.34 0.74 14.90
N ALA A 250 4.50 0.68 15.54
CA ALA A 250 4.82 1.42 16.75
C ALA A 250 5.01 2.93 16.53
N HIS A 251 5.15 3.38 15.27
CA HIS A 251 5.36 4.79 14.96
C HIS A 251 4.04 5.59 15.12
N PRO A 252 4.06 6.78 15.77
CA PRO A 252 2.85 7.56 16.05
C PRO A 252 2.15 8.14 14.80
N ALA A 253 2.80 8.15 13.63
CA ALA A 253 2.22 8.59 12.36
C ALA A 253 1.19 7.62 11.76
N GLN A 254 0.77 6.58 12.49
CA GLN A 254 -0.25 5.61 12.06
C GLN A 254 0.05 4.94 10.71
N ILE A 255 1.32 4.52 10.52
CA ILE A 255 1.75 3.86 9.29
C ILE A 255 0.98 2.55 9.07
N LEU A 256 0.41 2.35 7.88
CA LEU A 256 -0.32 1.17 7.43
C LEU A 256 0.60 0.29 6.55
N PRO A 257 1.22 -0.78 7.07
CA PRO A 257 2.08 -1.66 6.27
C PRO A 257 1.27 -2.42 5.20
N VAL A 258 1.76 -2.36 3.94
CA VAL A 258 1.19 -3.08 2.80
C VAL A 258 1.96 -4.39 2.61
N MET A 259 1.39 -5.49 3.08
CA MET A 259 2.01 -6.80 3.18
C MET A 259 1.80 -7.61 1.90
N GLY A 260 2.86 -7.86 1.13
CA GLY A 260 2.80 -8.59 -0.15
C GLY A 260 3.41 -9.98 -0.05
N THR A 261 2.59 -11.04 -0.12
CA THR A 261 3.04 -12.42 -0.22
C THR A 261 1.98 -13.30 -0.89
N ASN A 262 2.41 -14.28 -1.69
CA ASN A 262 1.52 -15.29 -2.28
C ASN A 262 1.41 -16.56 -1.43
N SER A 263 2.25 -16.73 -0.40
CA SER A 263 2.21 -17.90 0.49
C SER A 263 1.06 -17.80 1.49
N ILE A 264 0.08 -18.69 1.39
CA ILE A 264 -1.07 -18.74 2.32
C ILE A 264 -0.61 -18.89 3.77
N ASN A 265 0.45 -19.67 4.03
CA ASN A 265 0.98 -19.83 5.38
C ASN A 265 1.52 -18.50 5.94
N ARG A 266 2.22 -17.71 5.11
CA ARG A 266 2.67 -16.38 5.52
C ARG A 266 1.50 -15.42 5.68
N ILE A 267 0.49 -15.49 4.81
CA ILE A 267 -0.72 -14.67 4.95
C ILE A 267 -1.38 -14.92 6.30
N LYS A 268 -1.54 -16.18 6.71
CA LYS A 268 -2.16 -16.58 8.01
C LYS A 268 -1.39 -16.07 9.23
N ALA A 269 -0.16 -15.64 9.08
CA ALA A 269 0.69 -15.15 10.16
C ALA A 269 0.82 -13.61 10.20
N LEU A 270 0.21 -12.87 9.26
CA LEU A 270 0.41 -11.42 9.14
C LEU A 270 0.00 -10.65 10.41
N SER A 271 -1.09 -11.08 11.06
CA SER A 271 -1.60 -10.40 12.26
C SER A 271 -0.67 -10.51 13.47
N GLN A 272 0.28 -11.44 13.50
CA GLN A 272 1.27 -11.53 14.57
C GLN A 272 2.02 -10.21 14.80
N ALA A 273 2.18 -9.41 13.75
CA ALA A 273 2.80 -8.08 13.87
C ALA A 273 2.04 -7.14 14.81
N THR A 274 0.74 -7.34 15.00
CA THR A 274 -0.09 -6.52 15.91
C THR A 274 0.03 -6.94 17.37
N ASP A 275 0.57 -8.10 17.65
CA ASP A 275 0.75 -8.66 19.00
C ASP A 275 2.13 -8.33 19.57
N VAL A 276 3.07 -7.89 18.73
CA VAL A 276 4.42 -7.53 19.15
C VAL A 276 4.43 -6.20 19.88
N SER A 277 5.01 -6.20 21.09
CA SER A 277 5.20 -4.99 21.89
C SER A 277 6.66 -4.52 21.82
N LEU A 278 6.87 -3.29 21.41
CA LEU A 278 8.17 -2.66 21.37
C LEU A 278 8.24 -1.48 22.35
N SER A 279 9.17 -1.54 23.31
CA SER A 279 9.53 -0.37 24.09
C SER A 279 10.20 0.68 23.20
N ARG A 280 10.24 1.94 23.61
CA ARG A 280 11.00 2.98 22.92
C ARG A 280 12.47 2.56 22.74
N ALA A 281 13.09 1.99 23.76
CA ALA A 281 14.48 1.53 23.68
C ALA A 281 14.66 0.42 22.65
N THR A 282 13.78 -0.58 22.64
CA THR A 282 13.79 -1.69 21.67
C THR A 282 13.56 -1.18 20.23
N TRP A 283 12.67 -0.20 20.05
CA TRP A 283 12.46 0.44 18.76
C TRP A 283 13.75 1.08 18.23
N TYR A 284 14.48 1.80 19.10
CA TYR A 284 15.77 2.43 18.74
C TYR A 284 16.90 1.41 18.59
N GLU A 285 16.86 0.28 19.27
CA GLU A 285 17.81 -0.82 19.07
C GLU A 285 17.72 -1.37 17.64
N ILE A 286 16.49 -1.61 17.16
CA ILE A 286 16.24 -2.00 15.75
C ILE A 286 16.73 -0.89 14.81
N TYR A 287 16.41 0.36 15.09
CA TYR A 287 16.80 1.49 14.23
C TYR A 287 18.31 1.67 14.16
N THR A 288 19.02 1.56 15.28
CA THR A 288 20.50 1.60 15.37
C THR A 288 21.13 0.46 14.57
N ALA A 289 20.58 -0.76 14.68
CA ALA A 289 21.05 -1.90 13.90
C ALA A 289 20.82 -1.70 12.38
N ALA A 290 19.70 -1.09 12.00
CA ALA A 290 19.39 -0.74 10.62
C ALA A 290 20.34 0.34 10.07
N LEU A 291 20.64 1.38 10.86
CA LEU A 291 21.58 2.44 10.50
C LEU A 291 23.05 1.93 10.43
N GLY A 292 23.38 0.86 11.14
CA GLY A 292 24.75 0.36 11.30
C GLY A 292 25.64 1.28 12.16
N ARG A 293 25.06 2.27 12.85
CA ARG A 293 25.70 3.22 13.75
C ARG A 293 24.70 3.77 14.77
N GLU A 294 25.19 4.33 15.84
CA GLU A 294 24.33 5.05 16.80
C GLU A 294 23.60 6.24 16.15
N VAL A 295 22.43 6.55 16.69
CA VAL A 295 21.73 7.80 16.35
C VAL A 295 22.54 8.99 16.85
N ALA A 296 22.45 10.13 16.14
CA ALA A 296 23.20 11.35 16.50
C ALA A 296 22.64 11.99 17.77
#